data_e4dfcacf8eec923e1f79514de765820a
#
_entry.id   e4dfcacf8eec923e1f79514de765820a
#
_cell.length_a   1.000
_cell.length_b   1.000
_cell.length_c   1.000
_cell.angle_alpha   90.00
_cell.angle_beta   90.00
_cell.angle_gamma   90.00
#
_symmetry.space_group_name_H-M   'P 1'
#
loop_
_entity.id
_entity.type
_entity.pdbx_description
1 polymer ?
#
loop_
_entity_poly.entity_id
_entity_poly.type
_entity_poly.pdbx_seq_one_letter_code
_entity_poly.pdbx_strand_id
1 'polypeptide(L)'
;MEFGLFLIPLLILVSGGIAYVGNLVGRNIGRRRLTLFGLRPRYTAQLITITTGMVITIITVATVLLVSRDARQALFQFRDLQIQLSTLRVEIENAETRLKQLQQGDIAYLRNQEVLRGVIDAHLPLVQVADQVDTLRLRAVDLALAKGISVDGTTGSVLRLFPSALTWDQVADLVKQHPGETIVRIVANENTLVGEPLEVSVQLIDNRLVFRKGEVLGSGMVDGRRSRDEVGRQLLDLLDRATATARREILSLPFARITEPPLLEADIDALRRVVAEIAQARRTVRVDVVVTRDTYTIGSVIIDFRRRI
;
A
#
# COMPACT_ATOMS: atom_id res chain seq x y z
N MET A 1 39.57 1.75 6.00
CA MET A 1 40.58 2.28 5.07
C MET A 1 42.01 2.15 5.56
N GLU A 2 42.30 1.74 6.78
CA GLU A 2 43.65 1.69 7.35
C GLU A 2 44.43 0.42 7.00
N PHE A 3 43.76 -0.67 6.66
CA PHE A 3 44.42 -1.95 6.32
C PHE A 3 45.29 -1.90 5.03
N GLY A 4 44.86 -1.11 4.03
CA GLY A 4 45.63 -0.94 2.79
C GLY A 4 46.95 -0.22 2.98
N LEU A 5 47.02 0.68 3.92
CA LEU A 5 48.23 1.47 4.21
C LEU A 5 49.38 0.60 4.80
N PHE A 6 49.02 -0.44 5.57
CA PHE A 6 50.01 -1.42 6.11
C PHE A 6 50.36 -2.53 5.11
N LEU A 7 49.43 -2.88 4.24
CA LEU A 7 49.62 -3.97 3.26
C LEU A 7 50.66 -3.63 2.20
N ILE A 8 50.68 -2.38 1.74
CA ILE A 8 51.65 -1.92 0.69
C ILE A 8 53.10 -1.99 1.18
N PRO A 9 53.48 -1.42 2.33
CA PRO A 9 54.83 -1.54 2.84
C PRO A 9 55.23 -2.99 3.13
N LEU A 10 54.33 -3.80 3.66
CA LEU A 10 54.56 -5.23 3.92
C LEU A 10 54.86 -6.00 2.61
N LEU A 11 54.08 -5.76 1.55
CA LEU A 11 54.29 -6.37 0.24
C LEU A 11 55.64 -5.97 -0.36
N ILE A 12 56.04 -4.71 -0.25
CA ILE A 12 57.33 -4.21 -0.73
C ILE A 12 58.46 -4.92 0.03
N LEU A 13 58.34 -5.04 1.35
CA LEU A 13 59.37 -5.67 2.18
C LEU A 13 59.49 -7.17 1.91
N VAL A 14 58.37 -7.88 1.76
CA VAL A 14 58.34 -9.31 1.39
C VAL A 14 58.91 -9.51 -0.01
N SER A 15 58.52 -8.71 -0.99
CA SER A 15 59.02 -8.79 -2.37
C SER A 15 60.51 -8.52 -2.42
N GLY A 16 61.03 -7.53 -1.68
CA GLY A 16 62.45 -7.22 -1.57
C GLY A 16 63.25 -8.38 -0.93
N GLY A 17 62.74 -8.98 0.14
CA GLY A 17 63.34 -10.15 0.80
C GLY A 17 63.44 -11.36 -0.14
N ILE A 18 62.36 -11.67 -0.87
CA ILE A 18 62.32 -12.78 -1.83
C ILE A 18 63.31 -12.53 -3.00
N ALA A 19 63.35 -11.30 -3.52
CA ALA A 19 64.30 -10.91 -4.57
C ALA A 19 65.77 -11.04 -4.10
N TYR A 20 66.04 -10.65 -2.85
CA TYR A 20 67.34 -10.82 -2.25
C TYR A 20 67.77 -12.30 -2.15
N VAL A 21 66.90 -13.16 -1.63
CA VAL A 21 67.08 -14.60 -1.51
C VAL A 21 67.24 -15.21 -2.90
N GLY A 22 66.40 -14.84 -3.88
CA GLY A 22 66.52 -15.29 -5.27
C GLY A 22 67.89 -14.94 -5.90
N ASN A 23 68.38 -13.72 -5.65
CA ASN A 23 69.75 -13.31 -6.11
C ASN A 23 70.84 -14.08 -5.42
N LEU A 24 70.74 -14.36 -4.12
CA LEU A 24 71.72 -15.13 -3.36
C LEU A 24 71.78 -16.56 -3.87
N VAL A 25 70.64 -17.20 -4.12
CA VAL A 25 70.56 -18.55 -4.69
C VAL A 25 71.11 -18.59 -6.11
N GLY A 26 70.72 -17.62 -6.96
CA GLY A 26 71.18 -17.49 -8.32
C GLY A 26 72.76 -17.35 -8.40
N ARG A 27 73.32 -16.51 -7.52
CA ARG A 27 74.76 -16.34 -7.41
C ARG A 27 75.46 -17.63 -6.92
N ASN A 28 74.86 -18.34 -5.97
CA ASN A 28 75.47 -19.57 -5.42
C ASN A 28 75.47 -20.71 -6.44
N ILE A 29 74.37 -20.84 -7.19
CA ILE A 29 74.25 -21.84 -8.28
C ILE A 29 75.12 -21.47 -9.48
N GLY A 30 75.17 -20.20 -9.85
CA GLY A 30 76.03 -19.73 -10.92
C GLY A 30 77.58 -19.98 -10.69
N ARG A 31 77.98 -19.86 -9.42
CA ARG A 31 79.38 -20.15 -9.01
C ARG A 31 79.75 -21.63 -9.09
N ARG A 32 78.77 -22.55 -8.91
CA ARG A 32 79.06 -24.03 -8.85
C ARG A 32 79.02 -24.72 -10.21
N ARG A 33 78.84 -23.99 -11.35
CA ARG A 33 78.75 -24.56 -12.74
C ARG A 33 77.79 -25.77 -12.80
N LEU A 34 76.71 -25.74 -12.03
CA LEU A 34 75.73 -26.83 -11.99
C LEU A 34 74.99 -26.87 -13.34
N THR A 35 75.09 -27.97 -14.06
CA THR A 35 74.25 -28.30 -15.20
C THR A 35 73.00 -28.98 -14.68
N LEU A 36 71.87 -28.28 -14.61
CA LEU A 36 70.57 -28.88 -14.30
C LEU A 36 70.03 -29.50 -15.60
N PHE A 37 69.63 -30.74 -15.56
CA PHE A 37 69.05 -31.51 -16.70
C PHE A 37 69.92 -31.57 -17.97
N GLY A 38 71.27 -31.51 -17.87
CA GLY A 38 72.16 -31.59 -19.03
C GLY A 38 72.18 -30.35 -19.92
N LEU A 39 71.53 -29.25 -19.48
CA LEU A 39 71.46 -27.99 -20.23
C LEU A 39 72.80 -27.18 -20.09
N ARG A 40 73.16 -26.44 -21.15
CA ARG A 40 74.29 -25.50 -21.09
C ARG A 40 74.09 -24.44 -20.00
N PRO A 41 75.15 -24.00 -19.32
CA PRO A 41 75.01 -23.07 -18.16
C PRO A 41 74.18 -21.80 -18.41
N ARG A 42 74.19 -21.33 -19.66
CA ARG A 42 73.38 -20.15 -20.05
C ARG A 42 71.86 -20.40 -19.95
N TYR A 43 71.38 -21.57 -20.38
CA TYR A 43 69.98 -21.94 -20.31
C TYR A 43 69.51 -22.29 -18.87
N THR A 44 70.46 -22.87 -18.11
CA THR A 44 70.19 -23.14 -16.67
C THR A 44 70.00 -21.84 -15.90
N ALA A 45 70.77 -20.79 -16.18
CA ALA A 45 70.60 -19.48 -15.55
C ALA A 45 69.26 -18.85 -15.93
N GLN A 46 68.80 -18.93 -17.18
CA GLN A 46 67.55 -18.43 -17.64
C GLN A 46 66.34 -19.17 -16.97
N LEU A 47 66.45 -20.50 -16.91
CA LEU A 47 65.42 -21.34 -16.27
C LEU A 47 65.25 -20.97 -14.79
N ILE A 48 66.33 -20.81 -14.07
CA ILE A 48 66.36 -20.41 -12.66
C ILE A 48 65.73 -19.05 -12.50
N THR A 49 66.04 -18.07 -13.37
CA THR A 49 65.45 -16.74 -13.29
C THR A 49 63.94 -16.79 -13.50
N ILE A 50 63.47 -17.54 -14.49
CA ILE A 50 61.99 -17.70 -14.75
C ILE A 50 61.31 -18.38 -13.58
N THR A 51 61.88 -19.48 -13.07
CA THR A 51 61.31 -20.21 -11.93
C THR A 51 61.27 -19.35 -10.67
N THR A 52 62.33 -18.59 -10.40
CA THR A 52 62.36 -17.65 -9.27
C THR A 52 61.27 -16.58 -9.42
N GLY A 53 61.08 -16.03 -10.61
CA GLY A 53 60.01 -15.06 -10.88
C GLY A 53 58.63 -15.65 -10.64
N MET A 54 58.40 -16.89 -11.09
CA MET A 54 57.11 -17.58 -10.82
C MET A 54 56.88 -17.80 -9.32
N VAL A 55 57.89 -18.24 -8.59
CA VAL A 55 57.80 -18.47 -7.13
C VAL A 55 57.50 -17.16 -6.40
N ILE A 56 58.18 -16.08 -6.78
CA ILE A 56 57.90 -14.74 -6.20
C ILE A 56 56.44 -14.37 -6.41
N THR A 57 55.92 -14.52 -7.63
CA THR A 57 54.52 -14.19 -7.94
C THR A 57 53.55 -15.02 -7.13
N ILE A 58 53.77 -16.34 -7.03
CA ILE A 58 52.91 -17.24 -6.24
C ILE A 58 52.91 -16.84 -4.76
N ILE A 59 54.10 -16.60 -4.19
CA ILE A 59 54.18 -16.20 -2.76
C ILE A 59 53.53 -14.85 -2.53
N THR A 60 53.71 -13.89 -3.44
CA THR A 60 53.06 -12.57 -3.33
C THR A 60 51.55 -12.69 -3.37
N VAL A 61 50.97 -13.43 -4.33
CA VAL A 61 49.53 -13.66 -4.43
C VAL A 61 49.02 -14.41 -3.19
N ALA A 62 49.74 -15.46 -2.75
CA ALA A 62 49.35 -16.18 -1.54
C ALA A 62 49.35 -15.28 -0.30
N THR A 63 50.36 -14.41 -0.16
CA THR A 63 50.41 -13.45 0.96
C THR A 63 49.25 -12.47 0.93
N VAL A 64 48.90 -11.93 -0.25
CA VAL A 64 47.76 -11.04 -0.41
C VAL A 64 46.46 -11.76 -0.02
N LEU A 65 46.27 -12.99 -0.48
CA LEU A 65 45.07 -13.79 -0.17
C LEU A 65 45.01 -14.21 1.31
N LEU A 66 46.10 -14.41 1.99
CA LEU A 66 46.15 -14.77 3.40
C LEU A 66 45.85 -13.57 4.31
N VAL A 67 46.39 -12.39 3.96
CA VAL A 67 46.33 -11.19 4.79
C VAL A 67 45.04 -10.38 4.52
N SER A 68 44.61 -10.28 3.27
CA SER A 68 43.46 -9.46 2.89
C SER A 68 42.17 -10.29 2.72
N ARG A 69 41.20 -10.07 3.61
CA ARG A 69 39.83 -10.62 3.47
C ARG A 69 39.14 -10.05 2.24
N ASP A 70 39.35 -8.78 1.96
CA ASP A 70 38.74 -8.08 0.83
C ASP A 70 39.22 -8.60 -0.52
N ALA A 71 40.53 -8.92 -0.63
CA ALA A 71 41.11 -9.54 -1.83
C ALA A 71 40.52 -10.95 -2.09
N ARG A 72 40.31 -11.73 -1.03
CA ARG A 72 39.62 -13.03 -1.12
C ARG A 72 38.16 -12.87 -1.59
N GLN A 73 37.44 -11.93 -0.99
CA GLN A 73 36.04 -11.66 -1.38
C GLN A 73 35.97 -11.19 -2.84
N ALA A 74 36.85 -10.28 -3.24
CA ALA A 74 36.86 -9.79 -4.61
C ALA A 74 37.13 -10.89 -5.64
N LEU A 75 38.06 -11.84 -5.35
CA LEU A 75 38.40 -12.89 -6.29
C LEU A 75 37.41 -14.07 -6.33
N PHE A 76 36.82 -14.44 -5.18
CA PHE A 76 36.00 -15.66 -5.07
C PHE A 76 34.50 -15.39 -4.95
N GLN A 77 34.09 -14.18 -4.53
CA GLN A 77 32.67 -13.80 -4.38
C GLN A 77 32.18 -12.84 -5.45
N PHE A 78 32.99 -12.47 -6.41
CA PHE A 78 32.58 -11.55 -7.49
C PHE A 78 31.37 -12.06 -8.27
N ARG A 79 31.25 -13.37 -8.44
CA ARG A 79 30.12 -14.01 -9.12
C ARG A 79 28.82 -13.90 -8.31
N ASP A 80 28.89 -14.09 -7.00
CA ASP A 80 27.72 -13.98 -6.12
C ASP A 80 27.25 -12.54 -6.03
N LEU A 81 28.17 -11.57 -5.99
CA LEU A 81 27.85 -10.16 -6.03
C LEU A 81 27.17 -9.74 -7.34
N GLN A 82 27.63 -10.28 -8.48
CA GLN A 82 26.98 -10.05 -9.78
C GLN A 82 25.57 -10.61 -9.82
N ILE A 83 25.35 -11.80 -9.26
CA ILE A 83 24.00 -12.41 -9.17
C ILE A 83 23.09 -11.54 -8.30
N GLN A 84 23.55 -11.09 -7.14
CA GLN A 84 22.78 -10.21 -6.26
C GLN A 84 22.45 -8.87 -6.93
N LEU A 85 23.41 -8.25 -7.64
CA LEU A 85 23.18 -7.02 -8.39
C LEU A 85 22.16 -7.20 -9.52
N SER A 86 22.18 -8.34 -10.22
CA SER A 86 21.21 -8.62 -11.28
C SER A 86 19.81 -8.83 -10.70
N THR A 87 19.69 -9.53 -9.58
CA THR A 87 18.41 -9.75 -8.88
C THR A 87 17.81 -8.43 -8.38
N LEU A 88 18.64 -7.59 -7.74
CA LEU A 88 18.21 -6.27 -7.27
C LEU A 88 17.79 -5.35 -8.43
N ARG A 89 18.48 -5.41 -9.58
CA ARG A 89 18.08 -4.64 -10.77
C ARG A 89 16.70 -5.04 -11.29
N VAL A 90 16.43 -6.33 -11.37
CA VAL A 90 15.10 -6.84 -11.78
C VAL A 90 14.03 -6.41 -10.79
N GLU A 91 14.31 -6.42 -9.50
CA GLU A 91 13.39 -6.00 -8.46
C GLU A 91 13.09 -4.49 -8.53
N ILE A 92 14.12 -3.66 -8.77
CA ILE A 92 13.96 -2.21 -9.00
C ILE A 92 13.13 -1.94 -10.26
N GLU A 93 13.43 -2.61 -11.37
CA GLU A 93 12.69 -2.45 -12.64
C GLU A 93 11.21 -2.83 -12.49
N ASN A 94 10.92 -3.91 -11.77
CA ASN A 94 9.55 -4.30 -11.43
C ASN A 94 8.85 -3.25 -10.53
N ALA A 95 9.55 -2.71 -9.53
CA ALA A 95 9.02 -1.65 -8.67
C ALA A 95 8.78 -0.34 -9.44
N GLU A 96 9.69 0.06 -10.32
CA GLU A 96 9.53 1.23 -11.18
C GLU A 96 8.37 1.07 -12.18
N THR A 97 8.20 -0.13 -12.73
CA THR A 97 7.09 -0.44 -13.64
C THR A 97 5.75 -0.35 -12.90
N ARG A 98 5.66 -0.90 -11.69
CA ARG A 98 4.48 -0.75 -10.83
C ARG A 98 4.21 0.70 -10.46
N LEU A 99 5.23 1.48 -10.13
CA LEU A 99 5.09 2.92 -9.86
C LEU A 99 4.58 3.69 -11.09
N LYS A 100 5.09 3.39 -12.28
CA LYS A 100 4.60 3.99 -13.54
C LYS A 100 3.14 3.65 -13.81
N GLN A 101 2.73 2.39 -13.61
CA GLN A 101 1.34 1.95 -13.75
C GLN A 101 0.43 2.69 -12.75
N LEU A 102 0.85 2.84 -11.51
CA LEU A 102 0.15 3.61 -10.48
C LEU A 102 0.02 5.10 -10.84
N GLN A 103 1.02 5.68 -11.48
CA GLN A 103 1.01 7.08 -11.94
C GLN A 103 0.17 7.29 -13.20
N GLN A 104 -0.01 6.27 -14.05
CA GLN A 104 -0.77 6.34 -15.29
C GLN A 104 -2.28 6.15 -15.13
N GLY A 105 -2.77 5.92 -13.90
CA GLY A 105 -4.20 5.85 -13.62
C GLY A 105 -4.84 4.47 -13.84
N ASP A 106 -4.06 3.43 -14.07
CA ASP A 106 -4.54 2.05 -14.25
C ASP A 106 -4.96 1.36 -12.93
N ILE A 107 -5.26 2.15 -11.90
CA ILE A 107 -5.77 1.63 -10.63
C ILE A 107 -7.26 1.40 -10.75
N ALA A 108 -7.69 0.14 -10.68
CA ALA A 108 -9.09 -0.24 -10.64
C ALA A 108 -9.72 0.04 -9.27
N TYR A 109 -9.01 -0.33 -8.19
CA TYR A 109 -9.43 -0.09 -6.82
C TYR A 109 -8.28 0.39 -5.94
N LEU A 110 -8.54 1.39 -5.11
CA LEU A 110 -7.61 1.81 -4.05
C LEU A 110 -7.85 0.99 -2.79
N ARG A 111 -6.83 0.82 -1.99
CA ARG A 111 -6.93 0.19 -0.66
C ARG A 111 -8.03 0.86 0.16
N ASN A 112 -8.86 0.03 0.84
CA ASN A 112 -10.05 0.42 1.58
C ASN A 112 -11.16 1.07 0.73
N GLN A 113 -11.04 1.06 -0.59
CA GLN A 113 -12.14 1.48 -1.45
C GLN A 113 -13.26 0.45 -1.39
N GLU A 114 -14.47 0.95 -1.20
CA GLU A 114 -15.67 0.12 -1.22
C GLU A 114 -15.93 -0.41 -2.62
N VAL A 115 -16.13 -1.72 -2.71
CA VAL A 115 -16.57 -2.42 -3.91
C VAL A 115 -18.10 -2.41 -3.97
N LEU A 116 -18.71 -2.85 -2.86
CA LEU A 116 -20.17 -2.93 -2.72
C LEU A 116 -20.52 -3.02 -1.24
N ARG A 117 -21.74 -2.58 -0.90
CA ARG A 117 -22.37 -2.82 0.40
C ARG A 117 -23.80 -3.29 0.23
N GLY A 118 -24.30 -4.03 1.21
CA GLY A 118 -25.71 -4.43 1.31
C GLY A 118 -26.13 -4.57 2.76
N VAL A 119 -27.44 -4.50 3.01
CA VAL A 119 -28.02 -4.76 4.33
C VAL A 119 -28.61 -6.16 4.32
N ILE A 120 -28.26 -6.95 5.31
CA ILE A 120 -28.75 -8.32 5.50
C ILE A 120 -29.37 -8.41 6.90
N ASP A 121 -30.58 -8.95 6.98
CA ASP A 121 -31.23 -9.20 8.26
C ASP A 121 -30.70 -10.50 8.88
N ALA A 122 -29.96 -10.35 9.98
CA ALA A 122 -29.39 -11.48 10.71
C ALA A 122 -30.43 -12.37 11.39
N HIS A 123 -31.70 -11.94 11.53
CA HIS A 123 -32.76 -12.79 12.09
C HIS A 123 -33.28 -13.85 11.13
N LEU A 124 -33.06 -13.70 9.83
CA LEU A 124 -33.46 -14.68 8.82
C LEU A 124 -32.77 -16.03 9.04
N PRO A 125 -33.38 -17.13 8.58
CA PRO A 125 -32.72 -18.46 8.59
C PRO A 125 -31.34 -18.41 7.92
N LEU A 126 -30.36 -19.16 8.43
CA LEU A 126 -28.98 -19.16 7.92
C LEU A 126 -28.89 -19.36 6.41
N VAL A 127 -29.71 -20.25 5.85
CA VAL A 127 -29.77 -20.50 4.40
C VAL A 127 -30.12 -19.23 3.63
N GLN A 128 -31.05 -18.40 4.11
CA GLN A 128 -31.42 -17.14 3.48
C GLN A 128 -30.35 -16.07 3.65
N VAL A 129 -29.67 -16.04 4.80
CA VAL A 129 -28.52 -15.16 5.01
C VAL A 129 -27.39 -15.51 4.06
N ALA A 130 -27.08 -16.81 3.90
CA ALA A 130 -26.07 -17.28 2.97
C ALA A 130 -26.41 -16.93 1.52
N ASP A 131 -27.66 -17.08 1.10
CA ASP A 131 -28.13 -16.70 -0.23
C ASP A 131 -27.99 -15.20 -0.48
N GLN A 132 -28.31 -14.36 0.51
CA GLN A 132 -28.12 -12.90 0.40
C GLN A 132 -26.65 -12.51 0.36
N VAL A 133 -25.77 -13.17 1.14
CA VAL A 133 -24.31 -12.97 1.09
C VAL A 133 -23.77 -13.36 -0.29
N ASP A 134 -24.22 -14.51 -0.83
CA ASP A 134 -23.78 -14.95 -2.17
C ASP A 134 -24.27 -14.01 -3.26
N THR A 135 -25.51 -13.54 -3.18
CA THR A 135 -26.04 -12.51 -4.10
C THR A 135 -25.19 -11.23 -4.05
N LEU A 136 -24.79 -10.80 -2.85
CA LEU A 136 -23.93 -9.63 -2.68
C LEU A 136 -22.53 -9.88 -3.29
N ARG A 137 -21.98 -11.06 -3.06
CA ARG A 137 -20.70 -11.50 -3.66
C ARG A 137 -20.76 -11.46 -5.18
N LEU A 138 -21.79 -12.05 -5.80
CA LEU A 138 -21.93 -12.07 -7.26
C LEU A 138 -22.03 -10.65 -7.84
N ARG A 139 -22.80 -9.75 -7.23
CA ARG A 139 -22.86 -8.34 -7.65
C ARG A 139 -21.51 -7.64 -7.50
N ALA A 140 -20.74 -7.94 -6.45
CA ALA A 140 -19.40 -7.39 -6.28
C ALA A 140 -18.42 -7.91 -7.36
N VAL A 141 -18.55 -9.17 -7.78
CA VAL A 141 -17.84 -9.75 -8.93
C VAL A 141 -18.14 -8.99 -10.21
N ASP A 142 -19.43 -8.76 -10.51
CA ASP A 142 -19.85 -8.04 -11.72
C ASP A 142 -19.27 -6.62 -11.74
N LEU A 143 -19.31 -5.91 -10.61
CA LEU A 143 -18.73 -4.57 -10.49
C LEU A 143 -17.20 -4.57 -10.63
N ALA A 144 -16.53 -5.59 -10.11
CA ALA A 144 -15.09 -5.75 -10.24
C ALA A 144 -14.69 -6.02 -11.70
N LEU A 145 -15.39 -6.91 -12.38
CA LEU A 145 -15.17 -7.19 -13.80
C LEU A 145 -15.41 -5.96 -14.67
N ALA A 146 -16.46 -5.18 -14.39
CA ALA A 146 -16.76 -3.94 -15.10
C ALA A 146 -15.64 -2.88 -14.95
N LYS A 147 -14.83 -2.96 -13.90
CA LYS A 147 -13.64 -2.11 -13.68
C LYS A 147 -12.34 -2.73 -14.20
N GLY A 148 -12.42 -3.83 -14.94
CA GLY A 148 -11.26 -4.47 -15.57
C GLY A 148 -10.46 -5.38 -14.63
N ILE A 149 -11.03 -5.82 -13.52
CA ILE A 149 -10.42 -6.85 -12.66
C ILE A 149 -10.44 -8.17 -13.40
N SER A 150 -9.39 -8.97 -13.29
CA SER A 150 -9.27 -10.28 -13.93
C SER A 150 -9.61 -11.43 -12.98
N VAL A 151 -9.78 -12.61 -13.58
CA VAL A 151 -9.91 -13.86 -12.85
C VAL A 151 -8.53 -14.32 -12.40
N ASP A 152 -8.39 -14.70 -11.13
CA ASP A 152 -7.16 -15.32 -10.62
C ASP A 152 -6.94 -16.66 -11.31
N GLY A 153 -5.83 -16.79 -12.02
CA GLY A 153 -5.47 -18.01 -12.75
C GLY A 153 -5.24 -19.24 -11.84
N THR A 154 -5.03 -19.03 -10.54
CA THR A 154 -4.77 -20.10 -9.58
C THR A 154 -6.07 -20.62 -8.95
N THR A 155 -6.96 -19.70 -8.54
CA THR A 155 -8.19 -20.03 -7.80
C THR A 155 -9.43 -20.04 -8.68
N GLY A 156 -9.37 -19.45 -9.89
CA GLY A 156 -10.52 -19.25 -10.77
C GLY A 156 -11.52 -18.23 -10.23
N SER A 157 -11.12 -17.40 -9.24
CA SER A 157 -11.99 -16.42 -8.60
C SER A 157 -11.59 -14.99 -8.97
N VAL A 158 -12.57 -14.10 -9.13
CA VAL A 158 -12.37 -12.66 -9.34
C VAL A 158 -12.07 -11.96 -8.02
N LEU A 159 -12.77 -12.38 -6.95
CA LEU A 159 -12.63 -11.85 -5.60
C LEU A 159 -11.95 -12.88 -4.70
N ARG A 160 -10.86 -12.50 -4.07
CA ARG A 160 -10.18 -13.29 -3.03
C ARG A 160 -10.45 -12.67 -1.67
N LEU A 161 -10.93 -13.48 -0.72
CA LEU A 161 -11.15 -13.01 0.65
C LEU A 161 -9.83 -12.87 1.42
N PHE A 162 -9.74 -11.80 2.20
CA PHE A 162 -8.68 -11.62 3.19
C PHE A 162 -9.30 -11.62 4.61
N PRO A 163 -8.74 -12.39 5.54
CA PRO A 163 -7.64 -13.37 5.36
C PRO A 163 -8.07 -14.57 4.49
N SER A 164 -7.12 -15.19 3.82
CA SER A 164 -7.37 -16.26 2.84
C SER A 164 -8.02 -17.54 3.42
N ALA A 165 -8.00 -17.68 4.75
CA ALA A 165 -8.69 -18.75 5.46
C ALA A 165 -10.21 -18.51 5.58
N LEU A 166 -10.70 -17.29 5.35
CA LEU A 166 -12.12 -16.95 5.43
C LEU A 166 -12.85 -17.41 4.17
N THR A 167 -14.03 -17.98 4.35
CA THR A 167 -14.94 -18.38 3.27
C THR A 167 -16.22 -17.54 3.28
N TRP A 168 -16.94 -17.49 2.16
CA TRP A 168 -18.22 -16.76 2.10
C TRP A 168 -19.30 -17.37 2.99
N ASP A 169 -19.26 -18.69 3.22
CA ASP A 169 -20.16 -19.36 4.18
C ASP A 169 -19.87 -18.88 5.61
N GLN A 170 -18.59 -18.77 5.97
CA GLN A 170 -18.20 -18.20 7.28
C GLN A 170 -18.59 -16.74 7.43
N VAL A 171 -18.59 -15.96 6.33
CA VAL A 171 -19.13 -14.60 6.36
C VAL A 171 -20.62 -14.61 6.69
N ALA A 172 -21.40 -15.55 6.14
CA ALA A 172 -22.81 -15.70 6.48
C ALA A 172 -23.02 -16.09 7.96
N ASP A 173 -22.18 -16.98 8.48
CA ASP A 173 -22.19 -17.35 9.92
C ASP A 173 -21.85 -16.14 10.82
N LEU A 174 -20.90 -15.30 10.42
CA LEU A 174 -20.56 -14.07 11.14
C LEU A 174 -21.70 -13.06 11.10
N VAL A 175 -22.37 -12.87 9.95
CA VAL A 175 -23.57 -12.01 9.86
C VAL A 175 -24.64 -12.52 10.81
N LYS A 176 -24.86 -13.82 10.89
CA LYS A 176 -25.84 -14.45 11.77
C LYS A 176 -25.63 -14.19 13.26
N GLN A 177 -24.39 -13.88 13.67
CA GLN A 177 -24.05 -13.55 15.07
C GLN A 177 -24.39 -12.11 15.46
N HIS A 178 -24.73 -11.26 14.49
CA HIS A 178 -25.12 -9.88 14.77
C HIS A 178 -26.56 -9.78 15.28
N PRO A 179 -26.87 -8.75 16.09
CA PRO A 179 -28.14 -8.66 16.81
C PRO A 179 -29.36 -8.25 15.93
N GLY A 180 -29.15 -7.94 14.65
CA GLY A 180 -30.22 -7.44 13.78
C GLY A 180 -29.77 -7.20 12.35
N GLU A 181 -30.33 -6.18 11.71
CA GLU A 181 -29.88 -5.78 10.39
C GLU A 181 -28.39 -5.43 10.39
N THR A 182 -27.63 -6.05 9.50
CA THR A 182 -26.18 -5.90 9.41
C THR A 182 -25.81 -5.39 8.03
N ILE A 183 -25.02 -4.33 8.00
CA ILE A 183 -24.41 -3.83 6.78
C ILE A 183 -23.17 -4.70 6.49
N VAL A 184 -23.23 -5.45 5.40
CA VAL A 184 -22.09 -6.21 4.86
C VAL A 184 -21.40 -5.33 3.83
N ARG A 185 -20.20 -4.90 4.12
CA ARG A 185 -19.41 -4.01 3.28
C ARG A 185 -18.18 -4.74 2.75
N ILE A 186 -18.05 -4.82 1.43
CA ILE A 186 -16.92 -5.43 0.73
C ILE A 186 -15.97 -4.31 0.32
N VAL A 187 -14.72 -4.37 0.78
CA VAL A 187 -13.70 -3.34 0.52
C VAL A 187 -12.44 -3.96 -0.05
N ALA A 188 -11.78 -3.25 -0.95
CA ALA A 188 -10.48 -3.65 -1.47
C ALA A 188 -9.43 -3.66 -0.34
N ASN A 189 -8.72 -4.76 -0.17
CA ASN A 189 -7.70 -4.92 0.88
C ASN A 189 -6.40 -4.19 0.54
N GLU A 190 -6.11 -4.05 -0.74
CA GLU A 190 -4.92 -3.38 -1.27
C GLU A 190 -5.25 -2.57 -2.54
N ASN A 191 -4.27 -1.77 -3.02
CA ASN A 191 -4.39 -1.13 -4.32
C ASN A 191 -4.29 -2.20 -5.40
N THR A 192 -5.32 -2.30 -6.25
CA THR A 192 -5.43 -3.31 -7.29
C THR A 192 -5.43 -2.65 -8.66
N LEU A 193 -4.60 -3.12 -9.56
CA LEU A 193 -4.51 -2.63 -10.94
C LEU A 193 -5.52 -3.32 -11.85
N VAL A 194 -5.84 -2.66 -12.97
CA VAL A 194 -6.61 -3.28 -14.05
C VAL A 194 -5.87 -4.53 -14.55
N GLY A 195 -6.57 -5.65 -14.68
CA GLY A 195 -6.01 -6.93 -15.08
C GLY A 195 -5.50 -7.82 -13.93
N GLU A 196 -5.51 -7.35 -12.69
CA GLU A 196 -5.18 -8.15 -11.50
C GLU A 196 -6.45 -8.69 -10.83
N PRO A 197 -6.38 -9.81 -10.06
CA PRO A 197 -7.48 -10.27 -9.20
C PRO A 197 -7.62 -9.34 -8.00
N LEU A 198 -8.86 -9.15 -7.53
CA LEU A 198 -9.15 -8.25 -6.42
C LEU A 198 -9.17 -8.99 -5.09
N GLU A 199 -8.26 -8.62 -4.17
CA GLU A 199 -8.33 -9.07 -2.79
C GLU A 199 -9.26 -8.16 -1.99
N VAL A 200 -10.25 -8.76 -1.29
CA VAL A 200 -11.28 -8.02 -0.56
C VAL A 200 -11.36 -8.44 0.91
N SER A 201 -11.64 -7.48 1.76
CA SER A 201 -12.03 -7.71 3.14
C SER A 201 -13.52 -7.43 3.32
N VAL A 202 -14.18 -8.20 4.18
CA VAL A 202 -15.57 -7.99 4.54
C VAL A 202 -15.65 -7.32 5.91
N GLN A 203 -16.39 -6.21 5.98
CA GLN A 203 -16.64 -5.48 7.20
C GLN A 203 -18.12 -5.61 7.55
N LEU A 204 -18.43 -5.99 8.78
CA LEU A 204 -19.78 -6.13 9.30
C LEU A 204 -20.06 -4.96 10.26
N ILE A 205 -21.15 -4.25 10.04
CA ILE A 205 -21.49 -3.05 10.78
C ILE A 205 -22.97 -3.11 11.11
N ASP A 206 -23.34 -2.88 12.39
CA ASP A 206 -24.75 -2.89 12.79
C ASP A 206 -25.51 -1.76 12.11
N ASN A 207 -26.64 -2.09 11.46
CA ASN A 207 -27.57 -1.12 10.90
C ASN A 207 -28.53 -0.64 11.99
N ARG A 208 -28.09 0.30 12.82
CA ARG A 208 -28.86 0.84 13.93
C ARG A 208 -29.60 2.14 13.56
N LEU A 209 -30.67 2.41 14.25
CA LEU A 209 -31.34 3.71 14.19
C LEU A 209 -30.42 4.81 14.73
N VAL A 210 -30.08 5.79 13.89
CA VAL A 210 -29.18 6.91 14.21
C VAL A 210 -29.98 8.16 14.54
N PHE A 211 -30.98 8.50 13.72
CA PHE A 211 -31.85 9.65 13.95
C PHE A 211 -33.31 9.25 13.85
N ARG A 212 -34.11 9.77 14.78
CA ARG A 212 -35.55 9.58 14.77
C ARG A 212 -36.26 10.69 14.01
N LYS A 213 -37.39 10.37 13.42
CA LYS A 213 -38.32 11.38 12.86
C LYS A 213 -38.63 12.44 13.90
N GLY A 214 -38.48 13.72 13.53
CA GLY A 214 -38.74 14.87 14.39
C GLY A 214 -37.55 15.34 15.20
N GLU A 215 -36.41 14.62 15.13
CA GLU A 215 -35.17 15.00 15.81
C GLU A 215 -34.58 16.26 15.19
N VAL A 216 -34.02 17.15 16.01
CA VAL A 216 -33.45 18.44 15.60
C VAL A 216 -31.93 18.29 15.47
N LEU A 217 -31.39 18.38 14.26
CA LEU A 217 -29.98 18.30 13.98
C LEU A 217 -29.22 19.62 14.20
N GLY A 218 -29.93 20.72 14.10
CA GLY A 218 -29.34 22.04 14.28
C GLY A 218 -30.44 23.10 14.43
N SER A 219 -30.12 24.16 15.18
CA SER A 219 -31.01 25.32 15.35
C SER A 219 -30.21 26.60 15.14
N GLY A 220 -30.84 27.62 14.57
CA GLY A 220 -30.22 28.91 14.35
C GLY A 220 -31.24 30.07 14.31
N MET A 221 -30.74 31.28 14.59
CA MET A 221 -31.52 32.50 14.40
C MET A 221 -31.25 33.05 13.00
N VAL A 222 -32.30 33.29 12.23
CA VAL A 222 -32.22 33.83 10.85
C VAL A 222 -32.87 35.19 10.83
N ASP A 223 -32.19 36.23 10.38
CA ASP A 223 -32.68 37.60 10.34
C ASP A 223 -33.43 37.88 9.04
N GLY A 224 -34.75 37.80 9.08
CA GLY A 224 -35.66 38.09 7.96
C GLY A 224 -35.74 39.56 7.54
N ARG A 225 -35.02 40.48 8.21
CA ARG A 225 -34.91 41.89 7.78
C ARG A 225 -33.88 42.06 6.64
N ARG A 226 -33.05 41.04 6.43
CA ARG A 226 -32.02 41.01 5.40
C ARG A 226 -32.63 40.69 4.01
N SER A 227 -31.81 40.81 3.00
CA SER A 227 -32.17 40.40 1.64
C SER A 227 -32.45 38.89 1.57
N ARG A 228 -33.26 38.45 0.59
CA ARG A 228 -33.51 37.01 0.37
C ARG A 228 -32.24 36.20 0.23
N ASP A 229 -31.23 36.73 -0.46
CA ASP A 229 -29.96 36.08 -0.66
C ASP A 229 -29.19 35.91 0.66
N GLU A 230 -29.29 36.89 1.56
CA GLU A 230 -28.67 36.85 2.88
C GLU A 230 -29.37 35.85 3.80
N VAL A 231 -30.70 35.81 3.77
CA VAL A 231 -31.51 34.81 4.48
C VAL A 231 -31.18 33.41 3.97
N GLY A 232 -31.04 33.23 2.65
CA GLY A 232 -30.62 31.98 2.05
C GLY A 232 -29.22 31.52 2.52
N ARG A 233 -28.24 32.42 2.58
CA ARG A 233 -26.90 32.10 3.11
C ARG A 233 -26.93 31.68 4.57
N GLN A 234 -27.69 32.35 5.42
CA GLN A 234 -27.84 31.98 6.84
C GLN A 234 -28.46 30.58 7.00
N LEU A 235 -29.39 30.20 6.13
CA LEU A 235 -30.00 28.85 6.13
C LEU A 235 -29.00 27.80 5.62
N LEU A 236 -28.17 28.12 4.62
CA LEU A 236 -27.13 27.23 4.16
C LEU A 236 -26.05 27.02 5.26
N ASP A 237 -25.64 28.08 5.97
CA ASP A 237 -24.72 27.97 7.12
C ASP A 237 -25.32 27.09 8.25
N LEU A 238 -26.63 27.15 8.43
CA LEU A 238 -27.34 26.28 9.39
C LEU A 238 -27.34 24.84 8.92
N LEU A 239 -27.55 24.61 7.63
CA LEU A 239 -27.52 23.30 7.00
C LEU A 239 -26.14 22.68 7.10
N ASP A 240 -25.07 23.45 6.87
CA ASP A 240 -23.68 22.98 6.99
C ASP A 240 -23.36 22.54 8.42
N ARG A 241 -23.82 23.27 9.43
CA ARG A 241 -23.70 22.88 10.84
C ARG A 241 -24.47 21.61 11.18
N ALA A 242 -25.71 21.49 10.68
CA ALA A 242 -26.52 20.29 10.83
C ALA A 242 -25.86 19.09 10.13
N THR A 243 -25.28 19.29 8.95
CA THR A 243 -24.50 18.28 8.21
C THR A 243 -23.29 17.81 9.03
N ALA A 244 -22.55 18.74 9.65
CA ALA A 244 -21.42 18.38 10.51
C ALA A 244 -21.85 17.55 11.73
N THR A 245 -23.04 17.84 12.31
CA THR A 245 -23.62 17.04 13.41
C THR A 245 -24.03 15.65 12.93
N ALA A 246 -24.77 15.57 11.83
CA ALA A 246 -25.20 14.29 11.25
C ALA A 246 -24.00 13.43 10.84
N ARG A 247 -22.95 14.05 10.32
CA ARG A 247 -21.71 13.38 9.92
C ARG A 247 -20.97 12.70 11.08
N ARG A 248 -21.04 13.24 12.28
CA ARG A 248 -20.42 12.62 13.47
C ARG A 248 -21.11 11.33 13.89
N GLU A 249 -22.41 11.23 13.69
CA GLU A 249 -23.22 10.09 14.14
C GLU A 249 -23.30 8.99 13.06
N ILE A 250 -23.43 9.37 11.78
CA ILE A 250 -23.50 8.41 10.67
C ILE A 250 -22.13 7.86 10.29
N LEU A 251 -21.07 8.64 10.47
CA LEU A 251 -19.70 8.29 10.08
C LEU A 251 -18.92 7.49 11.12
N SER A 252 -19.52 6.55 11.79
CA SER A 252 -18.82 5.35 12.25
C SER A 252 -18.34 4.48 11.06
N LEU A 253 -18.76 4.78 9.83
CA LEU A 253 -18.29 4.13 8.61
C LEU A 253 -17.00 4.81 8.16
N PRO A 254 -15.83 4.17 8.30
CA PRO A 254 -14.61 4.73 7.75
C PRO A 254 -14.76 4.84 6.23
N PHE A 255 -14.54 6.06 5.68
CA PHE A 255 -14.37 6.32 4.23
C PHE A 255 -15.63 6.53 3.36
N ALA A 256 -16.65 7.25 3.81
CA ALA A 256 -17.58 7.89 2.89
C ALA A 256 -16.80 8.90 2.00
N ARG A 257 -16.70 8.61 0.70
CA ARG A 257 -16.01 9.47 -0.26
C ARG A 257 -16.92 10.53 -0.86
N ILE A 258 -16.30 11.55 -1.43
CA ILE A 258 -16.89 12.76 -2.07
C ILE A 258 -17.95 12.46 -3.17
N THR A 259 -18.05 11.22 -3.65
CA THR A 259 -19.01 10.77 -4.68
C THR A 259 -20.30 10.17 -4.14
N GLU A 260 -20.51 10.12 -2.81
CA GLU A 260 -21.75 9.66 -2.24
C GLU A 260 -22.81 10.77 -2.29
N PRO A 261 -24.10 10.40 -2.39
CA PRO A 261 -25.19 11.38 -2.32
C PRO A 261 -25.05 12.25 -1.07
N PRO A 262 -25.51 13.49 -1.11
CA PRO A 262 -25.37 14.40 0.02
C PRO A 262 -25.95 13.75 1.27
N LEU A 263 -25.18 13.80 2.38
CA LEU A 263 -25.55 13.20 3.65
C LEU A 263 -26.91 13.69 4.13
N LEU A 264 -27.19 14.99 3.93
CA LEU A 264 -28.50 15.59 4.18
C LEU A 264 -29.18 15.88 2.84
N GLU A 265 -30.36 15.33 2.65
CA GLU A 265 -31.25 15.63 1.55
C GLU A 265 -32.30 16.63 2.00
N ALA A 266 -32.20 17.85 1.48
CA ALA A 266 -33.23 18.88 1.66
C ALA A 266 -33.99 19.09 0.35
N ASP A 267 -35.30 19.21 0.42
CA ASP A 267 -36.11 19.65 -0.70
C ASP A 267 -35.75 21.12 -1.03
N ILE A 268 -35.23 21.36 -2.22
CA ILE A 268 -34.80 22.69 -2.70
C ILE A 268 -36.03 23.65 -2.71
N ASP A 269 -37.22 23.14 -3.05
CA ASP A 269 -38.41 23.95 -3.08
C ASP A 269 -38.90 24.26 -1.65
N ALA A 270 -38.73 23.36 -0.70
CA ALA A 270 -38.92 23.62 0.72
C ALA A 270 -38.00 24.73 1.23
N LEU A 271 -36.70 24.65 0.89
CA LEU A 271 -35.75 25.68 1.23
C LEU A 271 -36.13 27.05 0.66
N ARG A 272 -36.51 27.12 -0.64
CA ARG A 272 -36.98 28.36 -1.28
C ARG A 272 -38.22 28.94 -0.61
N ARG A 273 -39.19 28.09 -0.23
CA ARG A 273 -40.40 28.52 0.50
C ARG A 273 -40.05 29.12 1.85
N VAL A 274 -39.18 28.47 2.62
CA VAL A 274 -38.76 28.93 3.94
C VAL A 274 -38.00 30.26 3.84
N VAL A 275 -37.12 30.44 2.85
CA VAL A 275 -36.45 31.72 2.58
C VAL A 275 -37.44 32.83 2.31
N ALA A 276 -38.45 32.59 1.45
CA ALA A 276 -39.45 33.59 1.10
C ALA A 276 -40.27 33.98 2.33
N GLU A 277 -40.72 33.01 3.12
CA GLU A 277 -41.52 33.23 4.32
C GLU A 277 -40.76 33.99 5.42
N ILE A 278 -39.48 33.71 5.64
CA ILE A 278 -38.64 34.42 6.62
C ILE A 278 -38.39 35.85 6.17
N ALA A 279 -38.09 36.07 4.89
CA ALA A 279 -37.89 37.40 4.34
C ALA A 279 -39.17 38.24 4.40
N GLN A 280 -40.36 37.66 4.18
CA GLN A 280 -41.65 38.30 4.35
C GLN A 280 -41.96 38.66 5.81
N ALA A 281 -41.57 37.87 6.76
CA ALA A 281 -41.81 38.09 8.18
C ALA A 281 -41.06 39.33 8.72
N ARG A 282 -40.02 39.81 8.06
CA ARG A 282 -39.17 40.97 8.40
C ARG A 282 -38.75 41.03 9.88
N ARG A 283 -38.56 39.88 10.49
CA ARG A 283 -38.13 39.71 11.90
C ARG A 283 -37.16 38.55 12.01
N THR A 284 -36.41 38.54 13.09
CA THR A 284 -35.53 37.39 13.39
C THR A 284 -36.42 36.21 13.80
N VAL A 285 -36.17 35.04 13.17
CA VAL A 285 -36.92 33.81 13.37
C VAL A 285 -35.96 32.70 13.76
N ARG A 286 -36.36 31.89 14.74
CA ARG A 286 -35.61 30.65 15.04
C ARG A 286 -36.01 29.59 14.04
N VAL A 287 -35.00 28.96 13.41
CA VAL A 287 -35.20 27.87 12.46
C VAL A 287 -34.50 26.62 13.00
N ASP A 288 -35.19 25.52 13.02
CA ASP A 288 -34.70 24.20 13.37
C ASP A 288 -34.60 23.35 12.10
N VAL A 289 -33.49 22.64 11.91
CA VAL A 289 -33.31 21.59 10.89
C VAL A 289 -33.78 20.28 11.51
N VAL A 290 -34.84 19.68 10.96
CA VAL A 290 -35.56 18.56 11.57
C VAL A 290 -35.53 17.35 10.65
N VAL A 291 -35.22 16.17 11.18
CA VAL A 291 -35.30 14.90 10.48
C VAL A 291 -36.76 14.54 10.16
N THR A 292 -37.05 14.20 8.91
CA THR A 292 -38.43 13.92 8.45
C THR A 292 -38.82 12.45 8.56
N ARG A 293 -37.85 11.53 8.57
CA ARG A 293 -38.08 10.08 8.75
C ARG A 293 -36.93 9.45 9.56
N ASP A 294 -37.22 8.30 10.17
CA ASP A 294 -36.23 7.51 10.86
C ASP A 294 -35.07 7.20 9.92
N THR A 295 -33.85 7.42 10.39
CA THR A 295 -32.62 7.23 9.61
C THR A 295 -31.72 6.25 10.32
N TYR A 296 -31.28 5.25 9.57
CA TYR A 296 -30.36 4.21 10.04
C TYR A 296 -28.92 4.51 9.64
N THR A 297 -27.99 3.69 10.09
CA THR A 297 -26.53 3.84 9.83
C THR A 297 -26.22 3.96 8.33
N ILE A 298 -27.01 3.30 7.48
CA ILE A 298 -26.91 3.39 6.03
C ILE A 298 -28.04 4.25 5.46
N GLY A 299 -27.72 5.25 4.67
CA GLY A 299 -28.67 6.10 3.98
C GLY A 299 -28.46 7.59 4.20
N SER A 300 -29.15 8.39 3.41
CA SER A 300 -29.18 9.85 3.58
C SER A 300 -30.22 10.26 4.61
N VAL A 301 -29.94 11.34 5.32
CA VAL A 301 -30.89 11.94 6.27
C VAL A 301 -31.75 12.93 5.51
N ILE A 302 -33.06 12.65 5.41
CA ILE A 302 -34.00 13.61 4.83
C ILE A 302 -34.41 14.61 5.90
N ILE A 303 -34.23 15.90 5.60
CA ILE A 303 -34.51 17.00 6.51
C ILE A 303 -35.54 17.96 5.97
N ASP A 304 -36.14 18.72 6.90
CA ASP A 304 -36.97 19.88 6.63
C ASP A 304 -36.63 21.02 7.60
N PHE A 305 -37.04 22.25 7.24
CA PHE A 305 -36.85 23.45 8.06
C PHE A 305 -38.12 23.81 8.79
N ARG A 306 -38.09 23.78 10.13
CA ARG A 306 -39.22 24.15 10.99
C ARG A 306 -38.96 25.50 11.65
N ARG A 307 -39.89 26.44 11.43
CA ARG A 307 -39.85 27.73 12.13
C ARG A 307 -40.42 27.55 13.54
N ARG A 308 -39.73 28.09 14.55
CA ARG A 308 -40.32 28.35 15.86
C ARG A 308 -40.66 29.82 15.97
N ILE A 309 -41.95 30.11 16.12
CA ILE A 309 -42.49 31.46 16.28
C ILE A 309 -42.27 31.93 17.70
#